data_4ec1d9a7cab05f56681567d2be04993a
#
_entry.id   4ec1d9a7cab05f56681567d2be04993a
#
_cell.length_a   1.000
_cell.length_b   1.000
_cell.length_c   1.000
_cell.angle_alpha   90.00
_cell.angle_beta   90.00
_cell.angle_gamma   90.00
#
_symmetry.space_group_name_H-M   'P 1'
#
loop_
_entity.id
_entity.type
_entity.pdbx_description
1 polymer ?
#
loop_
_entity_poly.entity_id
_entity_poly.type
_entity_poly.pdbx_seq_one_letter_code
_entity_poly.pdbx_strand_id
1 'polypeptide(L)'
;MTKSSPSSSGALFDFPRARAALLRWFDANGRVFPWREEPSPYRVWISEIMLQQTTTQTVVDYFERFVRRFPDAAALARASEEETLKYWEGLGYYRRAKMLRAAAIEIVAKHNGAFPSDYASALALPGIGRYAAGAILSFGFDKRFPILEANTTRLHARLLGLRAETSLAESQRVLWQFAEDWLPRETLRREPNVYRKLNGALTDLGRLVCSPGEPNCRACPLAKWCEAERLGLQAVTPVMNKKAEPIRRTDVALWIARADLPGATRVAETSGDAKAKSGRHTDVLLVRRPQGALWAGLWDFPRFPVAEPFANAHELSRDAVLADYLQYFLETEAGAPGRDYRAGEVLTTVRHAVTKYRVALRVARLAGTSPAVKRTPSLFDALESEPAAPFFARSAAQGPEVARPREVPRQGDKLRWVPLESLESLPLSSPGRRVARFIVGAVDK
;
A
#
# COMPACT_ATOMS: atom_id res chain seq x y z
N MET A 1 41.44 -21.85 1.88
CA MET A 1 40.34 -21.01 2.42
C MET A 1 39.63 -21.83 3.46
N THR A 2 39.97 -21.64 4.70
CA THR A 2 39.56 -22.45 5.84
C THR A 2 38.13 -22.10 6.23
N LYS A 3 37.22 -23.10 6.21
CA LYS A 3 35.90 -23.02 6.79
C LYS A 3 36.01 -22.88 8.30
N SER A 4 35.88 -21.70 8.84
CA SER A 4 35.70 -21.48 10.26
C SER A 4 34.31 -21.92 10.68
N SER A 5 34.20 -23.11 11.26
CA SER A 5 33.03 -23.55 12.01
C SER A 5 32.77 -22.58 13.16
N PRO A 6 31.49 -22.25 13.47
CA PRO A 6 31.19 -21.41 14.61
C PRO A 6 31.61 -22.14 15.88
N SER A 7 32.52 -21.51 16.65
CA SER A 7 32.97 -22.03 17.93
C SER A 7 31.80 -22.14 18.91
N SER A 8 31.51 -23.34 19.32
CA SER A 8 30.54 -23.72 20.36
C SER A 8 31.08 -23.40 21.76
N SER A 9 31.11 -22.13 22.16
CA SER A 9 31.33 -21.74 23.55
C SER A 9 30.43 -20.55 23.95
N GLY A 10 29.14 -20.60 23.58
CA GLY A 10 28.12 -19.73 24.16
C GLY A 10 27.39 -20.53 25.24
N ALA A 11 27.38 -20.03 26.49
CA ALA A 11 26.44 -20.53 27.48
C ALA A 11 25.05 -20.56 26.85
N LEU A 12 24.36 -21.70 26.94
CA LEU A 12 23.03 -21.89 26.38
C LEU A 12 22.15 -20.72 26.82
N PHE A 13 21.48 -20.04 25.90
CA PHE A 13 20.60 -18.93 26.20
C PHE A 13 19.54 -19.36 27.21
N ASP A 14 19.52 -18.71 28.39
CA ASP A 14 18.63 -19.08 29.50
C ASP A 14 17.19 -18.56 29.23
N PHE A 15 16.47 -19.25 28.37
CA PHE A 15 15.10 -18.89 28.01
C PHE A 15 14.16 -18.77 29.22
N PRO A 16 14.17 -19.66 30.24
CA PRO A 16 13.28 -19.52 31.41
C PRO A 16 13.46 -18.19 32.12
N ARG A 17 14.71 -17.81 32.45
CA ARG A 17 14.99 -16.54 33.14
C ARG A 17 14.78 -15.33 32.25
N ALA A 18 15.12 -15.43 30.95
CA ALA A 18 14.90 -14.38 29.99
C ALA A 18 13.39 -14.10 29.77
N ARG A 19 12.55 -15.14 29.65
CA ARG A 19 11.10 -15.00 29.60
C ARG A 19 10.53 -14.31 30.83
N ALA A 20 10.93 -14.71 32.02
CA ALA A 20 10.48 -14.08 33.24
C ALA A 20 10.86 -12.60 33.34
N ALA A 21 12.08 -12.23 32.89
CA ALA A 21 12.49 -10.82 32.84
C ALA A 21 11.72 -10.02 31.80
N LEU A 22 11.51 -10.59 30.62
CA LEU A 22 10.75 -9.99 29.53
C LEU A 22 9.29 -9.76 29.88
N LEU A 23 8.61 -10.75 30.48
CA LEU A 23 7.20 -10.63 30.88
C LEU A 23 7.00 -9.59 31.97
N ARG A 24 7.86 -9.55 33.02
CA ARG A 24 7.82 -8.47 34.01
C ARG A 24 7.98 -7.08 33.40
N TRP A 25 8.88 -6.93 32.43
CA TRP A 25 9.04 -5.69 31.70
C TRP A 25 7.79 -5.34 30.90
N PHE A 26 7.21 -6.33 30.22
CA PHE A 26 6.02 -6.13 29.39
C PHE A 26 4.78 -5.75 30.20
N ASP A 27 4.58 -6.34 31.38
CA ASP A 27 3.48 -5.99 32.28
C ASP A 27 3.56 -4.51 32.73
N ALA A 28 4.76 -3.95 32.83
CA ALA A 28 4.98 -2.55 33.21
C ALA A 28 5.03 -1.57 32.02
N ASN A 29 5.40 -2.01 30.83
CA ASN A 29 5.72 -1.15 29.68
C ASN A 29 4.96 -1.48 28.40
N GLY A 30 4.24 -2.60 28.38
CA GLY A 30 3.48 -3.06 27.20
C GLY A 30 2.44 -2.04 26.77
N ARG A 31 2.33 -1.83 25.48
CA ARG A 31 1.37 -0.85 24.94
C ARG A 31 -0.01 -1.45 24.77
N VAL A 32 -0.99 -0.65 25.13
CA VAL A 32 -2.39 -0.97 24.90
C VAL A 32 -2.79 -0.54 23.50
N PHE A 33 -3.51 -1.40 22.78
CA PHE A 33 -4.06 -1.13 21.46
C PHE A 33 -5.46 -1.76 21.35
N PRO A 34 -6.38 -1.19 20.57
CA PRO A 34 -7.75 -1.70 20.46
C PRO A 34 -7.85 -3.18 20.10
N TRP A 35 -6.92 -3.69 19.31
CA TRP A 35 -6.85 -5.13 18.93
C TRP A 35 -6.18 -6.01 19.99
N ARG A 36 -5.57 -5.44 21.03
CA ARG A 36 -4.99 -6.17 22.17
C ARG A 36 -5.92 -6.22 23.38
N GLU A 37 -6.79 -5.21 23.54
CA GLU A 37 -7.77 -5.17 24.65
C GLU A 37 -8.85 -6.22 24.47
N GLU A 38 -9.35 -6.36 23.24
CA GLU A 38 -10.34 -7.37 22.88
C GLU A 38 -9.81 -8.26 21.74
N PRO A 39 -8.88 -9.16 22.01
CA PRO A 39 -8.16 -9.90 20.97
C PRO A 39 -8.99 -11.09 20.45
N SER A 40 -10.00 -10.83 19.63
CA SER A 40 -10.62 -11.89 18.84
C SER A 40 -9.78 -12.23 17.61
N PRO A 41 -9.86 -13.47 17.08
CA PRO A 41 -9.13 -13.84 15.84
C PRO A 41 -9.42 -12.91 14.67
N TYR A 42 -10.66 -12.44 14.52
CA TYR A 42 -11.06 -11.49 13.49
C TYR A 42 -10.35 -10.14 13.68
N ARG A 43 -10.41 -9.55 14.88
CA ARG A 43 -9.79 -8.24 15.18
C ARG A 43 -8.27 -8.30 15.00
N VAL A 44 -7.64 -9.37 15.46
CA VAL A 44 -6.21 -9.60 15.26
C VAL A 44 -5.89 -9.72 13.77
N TRP A 45 -6.65 -10.48 12.99
CA TRP A 45 -6.45 -10.59 11.56
C TRP A 45 -6.51 -9.22 10.86
N ILE A 46 -7.54 -8.41 11.12
CA ILE A 46 -7.65 -7.07 10.53
C ILE A 46 -6.43 -6.22 10.90
N SER A 47 -6.06 -6.18 12.18
CA SER A 47 -4.92 -5.36 12.63
C SER A 47 -3.59 -5.82 12.02
N GLU A 48 -3.34 -7.12 11.96
CA GLU A 48 -2.09 -7.67 11.39
C GLU A 48 -1.93 -7.33 9.91
N ILE A 49 -3.02 -7.38 9.14
CA ILE A 49 -2.98 -6.97 7.73
C ILE A 49 -2.80 -5.45 7.59
N MET A 50 -3.41 -4.65 8.46
CA MET A 50 -3.23 -3.18 8.45
C MET A 50 -1.82 -2.76 8.84
N LEU A 51 -1.19 -3.45 9.80
CA LEU A 51 0.14 -3.17 10.31
C LEU A 51 1.27 -3.50 9.31
N GLN A 52 0.99 -4.31 8.29
CA GLN A 52 1.98 -4.57 7.24
C GLN A 52 2.39 -3.25 6.57
N GLN A 53 3.67 -2.85 6.73
CA GLN A 53 4.25 -1.62 6.14
C GLN A 53 3.52 -0.30 6.52
N THR A 54 2.77 -0.31 7.62
CA THR A 54 2.08 0.88 8.16
C THR A 54 2.40 1.02 9.64
N THR A 55 2.60 2.26 10.10
CA THR A 55 2.91 2.52 11.51
C THR A 55 1.70 2.26 12.40
N THR A 56 1.93 1.80 13.62
CA THR A 56 0.87 1.53 14.60
C THR A 56 0.01 2.75 14.87
N GLN A 57 0.62 3.94 14.97
CA GLN A 57 -0.10 5.20 15.21
C GLN A 57 -1.14 5.47 14.10
N THR A 58 -0.77 5.23 12.84
CA THR A 58 -1.71 5.37 11.72
C THR A 58 -2.82 4.32 11.77
N VAL A 59 -2.49 3.08 12.16
CA VAL A 59 -3.44 1.97 12.11
C VAL A 59 -4.58 2.10 13.11
N VAL A 60 -4.38 2.71 14.29
CA VAL A 60 -5.40 2.80 15.34
C VAL A 60 -6.73 3.36 14.80
N ASP A 61 -6.71 4.56 14.22
CA ASP A 61 -7.92 5.22 13.73
C ASP A 61 -8.59 4.46 12.58
N TYR A 62 -7.76 3.86 11.70
CA TYR A 62 -8.26 3.04 10.59
C TYR A 62 -8.90 1.76 11.08
N PHE A 63 -8.28 1.10 12.04
CA PHE A 63 -8.78 -0.14 12.62
C PHE A 63 -10.16 0.05 13.26
N GLU A 64 -10.31 1.06 14.12
CA GLU A 64 -11.58 1.32 14.79
C GLU A 64 -12.71 1.62 13.81
N ARG A 65 -12.43 2.47 12.81
CA ARG A 65 -13.40 2.80 11.77
C ARG A 65 -13.75 1.57 10.91
N PHE A 66 -12.77 0.74 10.60
CA PHE A 66 -12.95 -0.46 9.78
C PHE A 66 -13.77 -1.53 10.50
N VAL A 67 -13.42 -1.87 11.74
CA VAL A 67 -14.15 -2.90 12.51
C VAL A 67 -15.55 -2.45 12.92
N ARG A 68 -15.77 -1.15 13.08
CA ARG A 68 -17.13 -0.60 13.28
C ARG A 68 -18.01 -0.85 12.06
N ARG A 69 -17.48 -0.66 10.87
CA ARG A 69 -18.23 -0.90 9.62
C ARG A 69 -18.33 -2.38 9.26
N PHE A 70 -17.29 -3.14 9.50
CA PHE A 70 -17.17 -4.55 9.19
C PHE A 70 -16.85 -5.31 10.49
N PRO A 71 -17.84 -5.60 11.35
CA PRO A 71 -17.61 -6.17 12.66
C PRO A 71 -17.15 -7.64 12.62
N ASP A 72 -17.37 -8.32 11.50
CA ASP A 72 -17.04 -9.72 11.30
C ASP A 72 -16.70 -10.03 9.83
N ALA A 73 -16.25 -11.26 9.55
CA ALA A 73 -15.91 -11.71 8.22
C ALA A 73 -17.12 -11.71 7.27
N ALA A 74 -18.33 -11.96 7.79
CA ALA A 74 -19.54 -11.98 6.97
C ALA A 74 -19.93 -10.58 6.49
N ALA A 75 -19.81 -9.56 7.33
CA ALA A 75 -20.02 -8.16 6.96
C ALA A 75 -19.02 -7.71 5.89
N LEU A 76 -17.73 -8.08 6.06
CA LEU A 76 -16.68 -7.77 5.09
C LEU A 76 -16.85 -8.52 3.76
N ALA A 77 -17.28 -9.77 3.79
CA ALA A 77 -17.54 -10.56 2.58
C ALA A 77 -18.70 -9.99 1.74
N ARG A 78 -19.74 -9.49 2.40
CA ARG A 78 -20.90 -8.86 1.72
C ARG A 78 -20.59 -7.48 1.15
N ALA A 79 -19.59 -6.80 1.67
CA ALA A 79 -19.20 -5.48 1.18
C ALA A 79 -18.73 -5.53 -0.28
N SER A 80 -18.93 -4.46 -1.02
CA SER A 80 -18.33 -4.31 -2.35
C SER A 80 -16.82 -4.08 -2.25
N GLU A 81 -16.08 -4.36 -3.33
CA GLU A 81 -14.65 -4.01 -3.39
C GLU A 81 -14.45 -2.49 -3.23
N GLU A 82 -15.30 -1.69 -3.85
CA GLU A 82 -15.23 -0.24 -3.79
C GLU A 82 -15.44 0.28 -2.36
N GLU A 83 -16.41 -0.25 -1.64
CA GLU A 83 -16.64 0.09 -0.23
C GLU A 83 -15.45 -0.30 0.66
N THR A 84 -14.93 -1.52 0.50
CA THR A 84 -13.76 -1.98 1.26
C THR A 84 -12.55 -1.08 1.01
N LEU A 85 -12.30 -0.68 -0.25
CA LEU A 85 -11.22 0.22 -0.62
C LEU A 85 -11.43 1.63 -0.06
N LYS A 86 -12.69 2.11 0.06
CA LYS A 86 -13.01 3.40 0.67
C LYS A 86 -12.61 3.46 2.14
N TYR A 87 -12.91 2.41 2.91
CA TYR A 87 -12.52 2.34 4.32
C TYR A 87 -11.01 2.12 4.52
N TRP A 88 -10.30 1.70 3.47
CA TRP A 88 -8.84 1.51 3.44
C TRP A 88 -8.08 2.72 2.90
N GLU A 89 -8.78 3.71 2.34
CA GLU A 89 -8.18 4.85 1.67
C GLU A 89 -7.20 5.60 2.59
N GLY A 90 -5.96 5.78 2.13
CA GLY A 90 -4.88 6.43 2.88
C GLY A 90 -3.87 5.48 3.53
N LEU A 91 -4.24 4.22 3.83
CA LEU A 91 -3.30 3.23 4.38
C LEU A 91 -2.24 2.75 3.37
N GLY A 92 -2.51 2.90 2.06
CA GLY A 92 -1.62 2.41 1.02
C GLY A 92 -1.66 0.89 0.86
N TYR A 93 -0.87 0.37 -0.11
CA TYR A 93 -0.79 -1.07 -0.39
C TYR A 93 -2.17 -1.73 -0.52
N TYR A 94 -3.04 -1.17 -1.33
CA TYR A 94 -4.47 -1.50 -1.47
C TYR A 94 -4.75 -2.96 -1.85
N ARG A 95 -3.73 -3.68 -2.39
CA ARG A 95 -3.82 -5.13 -2.58
C ARG A 95 -4.15 -5.86 -1.28
N ARG A 96 -3.70 -5.35 -0.12
CA ARG A 96 -4.02 -5.94 1.19
C ARG A 96 -5.52 -5.92 1.46
N ALA A 97 -6.20 -4.80 1.20
CA ALA A 97 -7.66 -4.69 1.37
C ALA A 97 -8.42 -5.66 0.45
N LYS A 98 -7.97 -5.81 -0.80
CA LYS A 98 -8.57 -6.77 -1.74
C LYS A 98 -8.39 -8.21 -1.28
N MET A 99 -7.16 -8.57 -0.84
CA MET A 99 -6.90 -9.91 -0.30
C MET A 99 -7.69 -10.16 0.99
N LEU A 100 -7.81 -9.14 1.86
CA LEU A 100 -8.59 -9.21 3.09
C LEU A 100 -10.07 -9.53 2.78
N ARG A 101 -10.68 -8.84 1.81
CA ARG A 101 -12.05 -9.13 1.38
C ARG A 101 -12.16 -10.52 0.74
N ALA A 102 -11.22 -10.91 -0.12
CA ALA A 102 -11.22 -12.24 -0.73
C ALA A 102 -11.13 -13.35 0.33
N ALA A 103 -10.27 -13.17 1.35
CA ALA A 103 -10.17 -14.08 2.48
C ALA A 103 -11.47 -14.11 3.31
N ALA A 104 -12.15 -12.97 3.51
CA ALA A 104 -13.44 -12.93 4.19
C ALA A 104 -14.50 -13.77 3.46
N ILE A 105 -14.57 -13.68 2.13
CA ILE A 105 -15.47 -14.51 1.31
C ILE A 105 -15.16 -16.00 1.51
N GLU A 106 -13.88 -16.37 1.50
CA GLU A 106 -13.46 -17.75 1.69
C GLU A 106 -13.74 -18.25 3.12
N ILE A 107 -13.52 -17.43 4.15
CA ILE A 107 -13.84 -17.74 5.54
C ILE A 107 -15.34 -18.01 5.71
N VAL A 108 -16.20 -17.21 5.09
CA VAL A 108 -17.65 -17.45 5.12
C VAL A 108 -18.01 -18.74 4.41
N ALA A 109 -17.44 -18.98 3.23
CA ALA A 109 -17.78 -20.16 2.41
C ALA A 109 -17.28 -21.47 2.98
N LYS A 110 -16.08 -21.51 3.61
CA LYS A 110 -15.41 -22.75 4.01
C LYS A 110 -15.25 -22.94 5.52
N HIS A 111 -15.40 -21.87 6.32
CA HIS A 111 -15.09 -21.87 7.75
C HIS A 111 -16.23 -21.29 8.60
N ASN A 112 -17.48 -21.34 8.11
CA ASN A 112 -18.68 -20.88 8.82
C ASN A 112 -18.57 -19.45 9.37
N GLY A 113 -17.86 -18.57 8.69
CA GLY A 113 -17.65 -17.16 9.07
C GLY A 113 -16.62 -16.95 10.20
N ALA A 114 -16.01 -17.99 10.76
CA ALA A 114 -14.97 -17.91 11.78
C ALA A 114 -13.58 -18.08 11.16
N PHE A 115 -12.61 -17.28 11.58
CA PHE A 115 -11.22 -17.44 11.14
C PHE A 115 -10.70 -18.83 11.55
N PRO A 116 -10.08 -19.62 10.64
CA PRO A 116 -9.63 -20.96 10.92
C PRO A 116 -8.56 -21.01 12.02
N SER A 117 -8.70 -21.96 12.94
CA SER A 117 -7.81 -22.10 14.09
C SER A 117 -6.62 -23.04 13.86
N ASP A 118 -6.51 -23.67 12.70
CA ASP A 118 -5.37 -24.47 12.30
C ASP A 118 -4.48 -23.74 11.31
N TYR A 119 -3.18 -24.08 11.31
CA TYR A 119 -2.18 -23.34 10.54
C TYR A 119 -2.32 -23.53 9.03
N ALA A 120 -2.65 -24.74 8.59
CA ALA A 120 -2.75 -25.06 7.17
C ALA A 120 -3.92 -24.29 6.51
N SER A 121 -5.09 -24.32 7.15
CA SER A 121 -6.26 -23.56 6.70
C SER A 121 -6.04 -22.05 6.76
N ALA A 122 -5.39 -21.55 7.82
CA ALA A 122 -5.05 -20.12 7.92
C ALA A 122 -4.10 -19.68 6.80
N LEU A 123 -3.05 -20.48 6.52
CA LEU A 123 -2.06 -20.18 5.49
C LEU A 123 -2.64 -20.25 4.07
N ALA A 124 -3.69 -21.03 3.84
CA ALA A 124 -4.36 -21.15 2.54
C ALA A 124 -5.20 -19.92 2.18
N LEU A 125 -5.56 -19.07 3.17
CA LEU A 125 -6.38 -17.90 2.92
C LEU A 125 -5.65 -16.83 2.07
N PRO A 126 -6.36 -16.15 1.16
CA PRO A 126 -5.80 -15.07 0.35
C PRO A 126 -5.07 -14.00 1.17
N GLY A 127 -3.83 -13.72 0.83
CA GLY A 127 -3.02 -12.68 1.48
C GLY A 127 -2.45 -13.04 2.85
N ILE A 128 -2.63 -14.27 3.32
CA ILE A 128 -2.06 -14.77 4.56
C ILE A 128 -0.76 -15.54 4.24
N GLY A 129 0.37 -15.01 4.69
CA GLY A 129 1.67 -15.68 4.64
C GLY A 129 2.07 -16.25 6.00
N ARG A 130 3.24 -16.91 6.05
CA ARG A 130 3.80 -17.56 7.25
C ARG A 130 3.72 -16.69 8.50
N TYR A 131 4.16 -15.41 8.38
CA TYR A 131 4.10 -14.45 9.49
C TYR A 131 2.67 -14.21 9.96
N ALA A 132 1.77 -13.81 9.03
CA ALA A 132 0.40 -13.44 9.38
C ALA A 132 -0.37 -14.62 9.97
N ALA A 133 -0.23 -15.83 9.42
CA ALA A 133 -0.81 -17.04 9.99
C ALA A 133 -0.33 -17.29 11.44
N GLY A 134 0.97 -17.22 11.68
CA GLY A 134 1.55 -17.37 13.02
C GLY A 134 1.08 -16.30 13.99
N ALA A 135 1.06 -15.02 13.56
CA ALA A 135 0.62 -13.90 14.36
C ALA A 135 -0.86 -14.01 14.75
N ILE A 136 -1.75 -14.32 13.80
CA ILE A 136 -3.18 -14.46 14.06
C ILE A 136 -3.45 -15.65 15.00
N LEU A 137 -2.77 -16.77 14.79
CA LEU A 137 -2.92 -17.95 15.64
C LEU A 137 -2.37 -17.71 17.05
N SER A 138 -1.27 -16.98 17.18
CA SER A 138 -0.70 -16.63 18.47
C SER A 138 -1.50 -15.56 19.20
N PHE A 139 -1.74 -14.41 18.57
CA PHE A 139 -2.44 -13.29 19.21
C PHE A 139 -3.95 -13.52 19.34
N GLY A 140 -4.59 -14.15 18.34
CA GLY A 140 -6.02 -14.38 18.33
C GLY A 140 -6.46 -15.61 19.13
N PHE A 141 -5.72 -16.70 19.03
CA PHE A 141 -6.08 -18.00 19.65
C PHE A 141 -5.15 -18.42 20.80
N ASP A 142 -4.12 -17.64 21.13
CA ASP A 142 -3.07 -18.00 22.09
C ASP A 142 -2.43 -19.38 21.80
N LYS A 143 -2.16 -19.67 20.55
CA LYS A 143 -1.48 -20.88 20.11
C LYS A 143 0.04 -20.69 20.02
N ARG A 144 0.79 -21.79 20.18
CA ARG A 144 2.25 -21.80 20.13
C ARG A 144 2.75 -21.61 18.69
N PHE A 145 2.72 -20.37 18.18
CA PHE A 145 3.31 -20.01 16.90
C PHE A 145 4.29 -18.85 17.08
N PRO A 146 5.54 -19.02 16.61
CA PRO A 146 6.52 -17.95 16.62
C PRO A 146 6.17 -16.88 15.59
N ILE A 147 6.58 -15.64 15.86
CA ILE A 147 6.47 -14.53 14.93
C ILE A 147 7.86 -13.95 14.65
N LEU A 148 8.09 -13.56 13.40
CA LEU A 148 9.34 -12.93 12.97
C LEU A 148 9.02 -11.81 11.98
N GLU A 149 9.05 -10.55 12.46
CA GLU A 149 8.86 -9.34 11.70
C GLU A 149 10.07 -8.40 11.90
N ALA A 150 10.07 -7.21 11.34
CA ALA A 150 11.24 -6.34 11.34
C ALA A 150 11.82 -6.04 12.75
N ASN A 151 10.95 -5.84 13.77
CA ASN A 151 11.41 -5.52 15.12
C ASN A 151 11.95 -6.76 15.84
N THR A 152 11.26 -7.88 15.74
CA THR A 152 11.69 -9.16 16.33
C THR A 152 12.90 -9.73 15.60
N THR A 153 12.99 -9.60 14.29
CA THR A 153 14.20 -9.94 13.50
C THR A 153 15.43 -9.18 14.00
N ARG A 154 15.31 -7.85 14.20
CA ARG A 154 16.38 -7.01 14.74
C ARG A 154 16.76 -7.41 16.17
N LEU A 155 15.75 -7.61 17.03
CA LEU A 155 15.96 -8.04 18.40
C LEU A 155 16.70 -9.38 18.46
N HIS A 156 16.19 -10.38 17.75
CA HIS A 156 16.80 -11.73 17.74
C HIS A 156 18.18 -11.73 17.14
N ALA A 157 18.40 -10.99 16.03
CA ALA A 157 19.74 -10.86 15.44
C ALA A 157 20.75 -10.27 16.42
N ARG A 158 20.35 -9.27 17.22
CA ARG A 158 21.21 -8.68 18.27
C ARG A 158 21.41 -9.62 19.45
N LEU A 159 20.37 -10.29 19.94
CA LEU A 159 20.50 -11.28 21.01
C LEU A 159 21.48 -12.39 20.63
N LEU A 160 21.45 -12.83 19.38
CA LEU A 160 22.35 -13.85 18.83
C LEU A 160 23.72 -13.32 18.38
N GLY A 161 23.92 -12.00 18.31
CA GLY A 161 25.13 -11.41 17.71
C GLY A 161 25.32 -11.79 16.24
N LEU A 162 24.23 -11.93 15.48
CA LEU A 162 24.26 -12.41 14.10
C LEU A 162 24.97 -11.42 13.17
N ARG A 163 26.08 -11.85 12.56
CA ARG A 163 26.93 -11.04 11.69
C ARG A 163 26.65 -11.21 10.20
N ALA A 164 25.76 -12.15 9.84
CA ALA A 164 25.32 -12.36 8.47
C ALA A 164 24.08 -11.53 8.16
N GLU A 165 23.83 -11.29 6.86
CA GLU A 165 22.59 -10.63 6.44
C GLU A 165 21.36 -11.42 6.86
N THR A 166 20.40 -10.75 7.45
CA THR A 166 19.17 -11.38 7.93
C THR A 166 18.26 -11.91 6.81
N SER A 167 18.48 -11.47 5.57
CA SER A 167 17.74 -11.94 4.37
C SER A 167 18.20 -13.31 3.86
N LEU A 168 19.38 -13.78 4.25
CA LEU A 168 19.91 -15.07 3.81
C LEU A 168 19.07 -16.22 4.40
N ALA A 169 18.88 -17.28 3.62
CA ALA A 169 18.08 -18.44 4.01
C ALA A 169 18.57 -19.08 5.33
N GLU A 170 19.88 -19.19 5.52
CA GLU A 170 20.47 -19.71 6.74
C GLU A 170 20.20 -18.80 7.94
N SER A 171 20.34 -17.48 7.79
CA SER A 171 19.99 -16.51 8.83
C SER A 171 18.52 -16.59 9.20
N GLN A 172 17.64 -16.72 8.21
CA GLN A 172 16.21 -16.88 8.42
C GLN A 172 15.91 -18.17 9.19
N ARG A 173 16.55 -19.28 8.85
CA ARG A 173 16.39 -20.54 9.57
C ARG A 173 16.75 -20.39 11.05
N VAL A 174 17.91 -19.78 11.35
CA VAL A 174 18.37 -19.55 12.73
C VAL A 174 17.41 -18.63 13.49
N LEU A 175 16.98 -17.53 12.88
CA LEU A 175 16.08 -16.55 13.50
C LEU A 175 14.70 -17.14 13.79
N TRP A 176 14.12 -17.95 12.88
CA TRP A 176 12.85 -18.63 13.11
C TRP A 176 12.97 -19.69 14.21
N GLN A 177 14.06 -20.45 14.25
CA GLN A 177 14.31 -21.40 15.34
C GLN A 177 14.41 -20.69 16.69
N PHE A 178 15.18 -19.60 16.77
CA PHE A 178 15.30 -18.82 17.99
C PHE A 178 13.96 -18.18 18.40
N ALA A 179 13.15 -17.72 17.45
CA ALA A 179 11.81 -17.25 17.74
C ALA A 179 10.90 -18.35 18.30
N GLU A 180 11.03 -19.59 17.80
CA GLU A 180 10.31 -20.75 18.34
C GLU A 180 10.74 -21.10 19.75
N ASP A 181 12.04 -21.04 20.04
CA ASP A 181 12.61 -21.36 21.34
C ASP A 181 12.16 -20.40 22.45
N TRP A 182 11.72 -19.18 22.10
CA TRP A 182 11.09 -18.27 23.04
C TRP A 182 9.74 -18.78 23.57
N LEU A 183 9.06 -19.65 22.86
CA LEU A 183 7.74 -20.14 23.23
C LEU A 183 7.88 -21.47 24.02
N PRO A 184 7.42 -21.54 25.29
CA PRO A 184 7.48 -22.77 26.06
C PRO A 184 6.67 -23.87 25.36
N ARG A 185 7.08 -25.14 25.56
CA ARG A 185 6.28 -26.28 25.10
C ARG A 185 4.92 -26.26 25.78
N GLU A 186 3.87 -26.75 25.12
CA GLU A 186 2.49 -26.76 25.65
C GLU A 186 2.43 -27.43 27.03
N THR A 187 3.17 -28.51 27.22
CA THR A 187 3.28 -29.22 28.52
C THR A 187 3.89 -28.37 29.65
N LEU A 188 4.58 -27.28 29.33
CA LEU A 188 5.19 -26.35 30.29
C LEU A 188 4.41 -25.05 30.41
N ARG A 189 3.26 -24.95 29.78
CA ARG A 189 2.39 -23.78 29.85
C ARG A 189 1.74 -23.71 31.25
N ARG A 190 2.12 -22.71 32.03
CA ARG A 190 1.61 -22.51 33.39
C ARG A 190 0.48 -21.48 33.46
N GLU A 191 0.41 -20.57 32.50
CA GLU A 191 -0.51 -19.43 32.50
C GLU A 191 -1.25 -19.33 31.17
N PRO A 192 -2.51 -18.85 31.20
CA PRO A 192 -3.23 -18.50 29.97
C PRO A 192 -2.57 -17.30 29.26
N ASN A 193 -2.79 -17.21 27.98
CA ASN A 193 -2.29 -16.09 27.13
C ASN A 193 -0.75 -15.95 27.06
N VAL A 194 0.02 -16.99 27.45
CA VAL A 194 1.48 -16.93 27.53
C VAL A 194 2.11 -16.70 26.14
N TYR A 195 1.61 -17.30 25.10
CA TYR A 195 2.17 -17.16 23.75
C TYR A 195 1.89 -15.77 23.17
N ARG A 196 0.66 -15.28 23.37
CA ARG A 196 0.26 -13.93 23.02
C ARG A 196 1.09 -12.88 23.76
N LYS A 197 1.28 -13.06 25.07
CA LYS A 197 2.09 -12.16 25.89
C LYS A 197 3.57 -12.17 25.46
N LEU A 198 4.17 -13.32 25.26
CA LEU A 198 5.58 -13.43 24.86
C LEU A 198 5.85 -12.81 23.50
N ASN A 199 5.04 -13.13 22.49
CA ASN A 199 5.17 -12.51 21.18
C ASN A 199 4.93 -10.99 21.20
N GLY A 200 3.94 -10.54 21.98
CA GLY A 200 3.67 -9.12 22.22
C GLY A 200 4.86 -8.41 22.87
N ALA A 201 5.44 -9.04 23.89
CA ALA A 201 6.58 -8.52 24.64
C ALA A 201 7.85 -8.41 23.74
N LEU A 202 8.13 -9.43 22.93
CA LEU A 202 9.24 -9.40 21.96
C LEU A 202 9.07 -8.29 20.92
N THR A 203 7.84 -8.12 20.40
CA THR A 203 7.52 -7.06 19.44
C THR A 203 7.69 -5.67 20.07
N ASP A 204 7.15 -5.46 21.26
CA ASP A 204 7.23 -4.17 21.95
C ASP A 204 8.66 -3.86 22.39
N LEU A 205 9.41 -4.83 22.91
CA LEU A 205 10.82 -4.65 23.25
C LEU A 205 11.64 -4.26 22.02
N GLY A 206 11.41 -4.96 20.91
CA GLY A 206 12.07 -4.64 19.64
C GLY A 206 11.78 -3.22 19.16
N ARG A 207 10.58 -2.71 19.42
CA ARG A 207 10.16 -1.38 18.99
C ARG A 207 10.56 -0.26 19.97
N LEU A 208 10.39 -0.47 21.27
CA LEU A 208 10.51 0.58 22.29
C LEU A 208 11.92 0.73 22.83
N VAL A 209 12.68 -0.36 22.91
CA VAL A 209 14.00 -0.42 23.54
C VAL A 209 15.08 -0.79 22.53
N CYS A 210 14.91 -1.92 21.83
CA CYS A 210 15.87 -2.39 20.83
C CYS A 210 15.62 -1.72 19.45
N SER A 211 15.50 -0.39 19.42
CA SER A 211 15.19 0.43 18.24
C SER A 211 16.26 0.34 17.14
N PRO A 212 15.94 0.71 15.89
CA PRO A 212 16.96 0.93 14.85
C PRO A 212 17.93 2.04 15.27
N GLY A 213 19.16 1.98 14.77
CA GLY A 213 20.22 2.90 15.16
C GLY A 213 20.74 2.63 16.57
N GLU A 214 20.52 3.54 17.49
CA GLU A 214 20.99 3.46 18.88
C GLU A 214 19.89 2.87 19.80
N PRO A 215 19.97 1.60 20.21
CA PRO A 215 19.06 1.00 21.16
C PRO A 215 19.36 1.45 22.58
N ASN A 216 18.34 1.51 23.44
CA ASN A 216 18.53 1.77 24.87
C ASN A 216 18.83 0.47 25.64
N CYS A 217 20.07 -0.04 25.50
CA CYS A 217 20.47 -1.30 26.13
C CYS A 217 20.45 -1.25 27.66
N ARG A 218 20.61 -0.07 28.28
CA ARG A 218 20.54 0.09 29.76
C ARG A 218 19.14 -0.20 30.30
N ALA A 219 18.09 0.08 29.54
CA ALA A 219 16.70 -0.22 29.89
C ALA A 219 16.24 -1.61 29.42
N CYS A 220 17.10 -2.38 28.74
CA CYS A 220 16.71 -3.65 28.16
C CYS A 220 16.68 -4.78 29.22
N PRO A 221 15.54 -5.45 29.46
CA PRO A 221 15.45 -6.56 30.40
C PRO A 221 16.29 -7.79 29.95
N LEU A 222 16.72 -7.81 28.69
CA LEU A 222 17.48 -8.91 28.10
C LEU A 222 18.97 -8.58 27.90
N ALA A 223 19.46 -7.42 28.35
CA ALA A 223 20.83 -6.96 28.10
C ALA A 223 21.90 -8.00 28.50
N LYS A 224 21.75 -8.66 29.65
CA LYS A 224 22.70 -9.65 30.15
C LYS A 224 22.83 -10.93 29.30
N TRP A 225 21.87 -11.20 28.44
CA TRP A 225 21.88 -12.32 27.49
C TRP A 225 22.14 -11.88 26.05
N CYS A 226 22.38 -10.57 25.82
CA CYS A 226 22.52 -10.02 24.49
C CYS A 226 23.97 -10.07 23.99
N GLU A 227 24.23 -10.89 22.98
CA GLU A 227 25.57 -11.05 22.43
C GLU A 227 26.06 -9.77 21.72
N ALA A 228 25.16 -9.03 21.05
CA ALA A 228 25.52 -7.75 20.44
C ALA A 228 25.91 -6.70 21.48
N GLU A 229 25.24 -6.67 22.66
CA GLU A 229 25.62 -5.78 23.75
C GLU A 229 26.99 -6.16 24.32
N ARG A 230 27.19 -7.44 24.57
CA ARG A 230 28.51 -7.97 25.09
C ARG A 230 29.66 -7.65 24.17
N LEU A 231 29.44 -7.61 22.85
CA LEU A 231 30.49 -7.42 21.84
C LEU A 231 30.53 -5.99 21.25
N GLY A 232 29.66 -5.08 21.68
CA GLY A 232 29.56 -3.72 21.11
C GLY A 232 29.09 -3.68 19.64
N LEU A 233 28.21 -4.62 19.24
CA LEU A 233 27.78 -4.80 17.84
C LEU A 233 26.42 -4.18 17.54
N GLN A 234 25.81 -3.45 18.46
CA GLN A 234 24.41 -2.97 18.32
C GLN A 234 24.21 -2.10 17.09
N ALA A 235 25.18 -1.26 16.76
CA ALA A 235 25.12 -0.34 15.62
C ALA A 235 25.20 -1.05 14.26
N VAL A 236 25.86 -2.21 14.19
CA VAL A 236 26.12 -2.95 12.95
C VAL A 236 25.25 -4.20 12.81
N THR A 237 24.46 -4.53 13.84
CA THR A 237 23.52 -5.67 13.83
C THR A 237 22.09 -5.16 13.92
N PRO A 238 21.18 -5.62 13.04
CA PRO A 238 21.36 -6.61 11.98
C PRO A 238 22.07 -6.04 10.75
N VAL A 239 22.80 -6.91 10.05
CA VAL A 239 23.30 -6.57 8.72
C VAL A 239 22.13 -6.55 7.75
N MET A 240 21.92 -5.41 7.10
CA MET A 240 20.82 -5.16 6.18
C MET A 240 21.34 -4.88 4.78
N ASN A 241 20.66 -5.38 3.77
CA ASN A 241 20.94 -4.99 2.39
C ASN A 241 20.68 -3.49 2.18
N LYS A 242 21.57 -2.81 1.47
CA LYS A 242 21.33 -1.43 1.05
C LYS A 242 20.10 -1.37 0.16
N LYS A 243 19.17 -0.50 0.52
CA LYS A 243 18.00 -0.23 -0.34
C LYS A 243 18.49 0.48 -1.61
N ALA A 244 17.99 0.05 -2.77
CA ALA A 244 18.22 0.77 -4.02
C ALA A 244 17.68 2.22 -3.92
N GLU A 245 18.37 3.16 -4.57
CA GLU A 245 17.89 4.53 -4.62
C GLU A 245 16.54 4.61 -5.36
N PRO A 246 15.64 5.47 -4.87
CA PRO A 246 14.35 5.65 -5.53
C PRO A 246 14.50 6.27 -6.93
N ILE A 247 13.79 5.70 -7.90
CA ILE A 247 13.72 6.21 -9.27
C ILE A 247 12.83 7.45 -9.28
N ARG A 248 13.33 8.57 -9.82
CA ARG A 248 12.53 9.77 -10.05
C ARG A 248 11.62 9.55 -11.27
N ARG A 249 10.40 10.03 -11.21
CA ARG A 249 9.41 9.93 -12.27
C ARG A 249 8.49 11.14 -12.26
N THR A 250 8.15 11.63 -13.43
CA THR A 250 7.13 12.67 -13.60
C THR A 250 5.90 12.08 -14.28
N ASP A 251 4.72 12.34 -13.71
CA ASP A 251 3.43 12.01 -14.29
C ASP A 251 2.61 13.27 -14.46
N VAL A 252 1.67 13.26 -15.42
CA VAL A 252 0.65 14.29 -15.58
C VAL A 252 -0.71 13.71 -15.24
N ALA A 253 -1.45 14.36 -14.35
CA ALA A 253 -2.86 14.10 -14.10
C ALA A 253 -3.70 15.18 -14.81
N LEU A 254 -4.69 14.75 -15.56
CA LEU A 254 -5.57 15.67 -16.29
C LEU A 254 -6.85 15.92 -15.52
N TRP A 255 -7.13 17.17 -15.29
CA TRP A 255 -8.45 17.63 -14.90
C TRP A 255 -9.27 17.85 -16.17
N ILE A 256 -10.20 16.95 -16.44
CA ILE A 256 -11.14 17.00 -17.55
C ILE A 256 -12.51 17.27 -16.96
N ALA A 257 -13.06 18.46 -17.19
CA ALA A 257 -14.41 18.78 -16.82
C ALA A 257 -15.35 18.53 -18.01
N ARG A 258 -16.55 18.03 -17.75
CA ARG A 258 -17.55 17.79 -18.82
C ARG A 258 -17.81 19.04 -19.63
N ALA A 259 -17.83 20.21 -18.98
CA ALA A 259 -18.00 21.49 -19.64
C ALA A 259 -16.87 21.88 -20.63
N ASP A 260 -15.70 21.25 -20.54
CA ASP A 260 -14.58 21.49 -21.44
C ASP A 260 -14.72 20.73 -22.78
N LEU A 261 -15.69 19.80 -22.87
CA LEU A 261 -15.91 18.96 -24.05
C LEU A 261 -16.96 19.56 -25.00
N PRO A 262 -16.81 19.37 -26.34
CA PRO A 262 -17.80 19.80 -27.32
C PRO A 262 -19.11 19.02 -27.18
N GLY A 263 -20.23 19.70 -27.37
CA GLY A 263 -21.56 19.07 -27.29
C GLY A 263 -22.09 18.84 -25.87
N ALA A 264 -21.36 19.27 -24.84
CA ALA A 264 -21.89 19.38 -23.50
C ALA A 264 -22.99 20.47 -23.53
N THR A 265 -24.20 20.09 -23.93
CA THR A 265 -25.39 20.94 -23.75
C THR A 265 -25.44 21.28 -22.26
N ARG A 266 -25.41 22.57 -21.94
CA ARG A 266 -25.99 23.06 -20.70
C ARG A 266 -27.39 22.47 -20.68
N VAL A 267 -27.65 21.50 -19.83
CA VAL A 267 -29.01 21.07 -19.53
C VAL A 267 -29.67 22.31 -18.95
N ALA A 268 -30.33 23.06 -19.83
CA ALA A 268 -31.14 24.20 -19.44
C ALA A 268 -32.17 23.67 -18.47
N GLU A 269 -32.23 24.29 -17.31
CA GLU A 269 -33.21 24.11 -16.28
C GLU A 269 -34.63 24.14 -16.90
N THR A 270 -35.24 23.00 -17.09
CA THR A 270 -36.68 22.86 -17.31
C THR A 270 -37.31 22.21 -16.07
N SER A 271 -37.16 22.90 -14.92
CA SER A 271 -38.05 22.71 -13.77
C SER A 271 -38.00 24.00 -12.94
N GLY A 272 -39.17 24.66 -12.89
CA GLY A 272 -39.37 26.00 -12.32
C GLY A 272 -39.30 26.09 -10.79
N ASP A 273 -38.24 25.70 -10.15
CA ASP A 273 -37.97 25.97 -8.75
C ASP A 273 -36.83 26.98 -8.59
N ALA A 274 -37.20 28.25 -8.51
CA ALA A 274 -36.32 29.43 -8.44
C ALA A 274 -35.62 29.61 -7.08
N LYS A 275 -35.31 28.54 -6.35
CA LYS A 275 -34.56 28.57 -5.09
C LYS A 275 -33.39 27.57 -4.99
N ALA A 276 -33.05 26.84 -6.05
CA ALA A 276 -31.82 26.09 -6.09
C ALA A 276 -30.65 27.06 -6.27
N LYS A 277 -29.81 27.23 -5.23
CA LYS A 277 -28.53 27.93 -5.29
C LYS A 277 -27.79 27.42 -6.53
N SER A 278 -27.36 28.32 -7.42
CA SER A 278 -26.61 28.01 -8.64
C SER A 278 -25.24 27.41 -8.34
N GLY A 279 -25.23 26.20 -7.80
CA GLY A 279 -24.04 25.37 -7.74
C GLY A 279 -23.75 24.88 -9.15
N ARG A 280 -22.69 25.38 -9.76
CA ARG A 280 -22.18 24.86 -11.03
C ARG A 280 -21.73 23.41 -10.77
N HIS A 281 -22.61 22.45 -11.05
CA HIS A 281 -22.24 21.02 -11.00
C HIS A 281 -21.25 20.75 -12.14
N THR A 282 -19.98 20.77 -11.81
CA THR A 282 -18.92 20.46 -12.77
C THR A 282 -18.56 18.99 -12.59
N ASP A 283 -19.06 18.12 -13.48
CA ASP A 283 -18.63 16.74 -13.52
C ASP A 283 -17.20 16.64 -14.00
N VAL A 284 -16.41 15.82 -13.33
CA VAL A 284 -15.02 15.50 -13.71
C VAL A 284 -14.89 14.05 -14.15
N LEU A 285 -14.01 13.83 -15.11
CA LEU A 285 -13.74 12.48 -15.60
C LEU A 285 -12.74 11.76 -14.70
N LEU A 286 -13.12 10.58 -14.24
CA LEU A 286 -12.26 9.65 -13.51
C LEU A 286 -12.09 8.35 -14.29
N VAL A 287 -10.95 7.70 -14.08
CA VAL A 287 -10.59 6.40 -14.63
C VAL A 287 -10.42 5.43 -13.47
N ARG A 288 -11.04 4.25 -13.54
CA ARG A 288 -10.76 3.18 -12.58
C ARG A 288 -9.44 2.49 -12.95
N ARG A 289 -8.46 2.53 -12.06
CA ARG A 289 -7.13 1.96 -12.30
C ARG A 289 -7.23 0.46 -12.59
N PRO A 290 -6.67 -0.01 -13.74
CA PRO A 290 -6.82 -1.40 -14.17
C PRO A 290 -6.08 -2.38 -13.26
N GLN A 291 -6.41 -3.67 -13.38
CA GLN A 291 -5.73 -4.74 -12.66
C GLN A 291 -4.24 -4.81 -13.07
N GLY A 292 -3.36 -4.99 -12.09
CA GLY A 292 -1.91 -5.02 -12.31
C GLY A 292 -1.22 -3.65 -12.36
N ALA A 293 -1.98 -2.54 -12.39
CA ALA A 293 -1.44 -1.19 -12.25
C ALA A 293 -1.26 -0.79 -10.77
N LEU A 294 -0.47 0.25 -10.52
CA LEU A 294 -0.45 0.91 -9.22
C LEU A 294 -1.86 1.41 -8.88
N TRP A 295 -2.27 1.20 -7.61
CA TRP A 295 -3.61 1.56 -7.12
C TRP A 295 -4.78 0.89 -7.86
N ALA A 296 -4.57 -0.32 -8.40
CA ALA A 296 -5.60 -1.09 -9.10
C ALA A 296 -6.94 -1.12 -8.35
N GLY A 297 -8.03 -0.80 -9.07
CA GLY A 297 -9.39 -0.76 -8.54
C GLY A 297 -9.80 0.55 -7.89
N LEU A 298 -8.87 1.46 -7.59
CA LEU A 298 -9.19 2.81 -7.16
C LEU A 298 -9.56 3.69 -8.36
N TRP A 299 -10.32 4.73 -8.09
CA TRP A 299 -10.53 5.81 -9.04
C TRP A 299 -9.35 6.78 -9.00
N ASP A 300 -9.00 7.36 -10.15
CA ASP A 300 -7.95 8.36 -10.28
C ASP A 300 -8.28 9.31 -11.44
N PHE A 301 -7.68 10.48 -11.48
CA PHE A 301 -7.71 11.31 -12.66
C PHE A 301 -6.94 10.62 -13.80
N PRO A 302 -7.31 10.80 -15.07
CA PRO A 302 -6.50 10.32 -16.19
C PRO A 302 -5.05 10.73 -16.00
N ARG A 303 -4.14 9.74 -15.96
CA ARG A 303 -2.73 9.95 -15.60
C ARG A 303 -1.81 9.30 -16.61
N PHE A 304 -0.79 10.06 -17.00
CA PHE A 304 0.18 9.68 -18.01
C PHE A 304 1.59 9.87 -17.47
N PRO A 305 2.50 8.90 -17.63
CA PRO A 305 3.92 9.14 -17.42
C PRO A 305 4.46 10.00 -18.58
N VAL A 306 5.33 10.93 -18.26
CA VAL A 306 6.01 11.77 -19.24
C VAL A 306 7.52 11.58 -19.13
N ALA A 307 8.21 11.63 -20.26
CA ALA A 307 9.68 11.58 -20.29
C ALA A 307 10.26 12.86 -19.65
N GLU A 308 11.37 12.77 -18.93
CA GLU A 308 12.08 13.95 -18.43
C GLU A 308 13.13 14.43 -19.48
N PRO A 309 13.44 15.75 -19.56
CA PRO A 309 13.03 16.79 -18.62
C PRO A 309 11.93 17.71 -19.19
N PHE A 310 10.74 17.67 -18.63
CA PHE A 310 9.74 18.72 -18.89
C PHE A 310 9.86 19.80 -17.81
N ALA A 311 10.42 20.94 -18.14
CA ALA A 311 10.64 22.02 -17.21
C ALA A 311 9.37 22.89 -16.98
N ASN A 312 8.43 22.93 -17.95
CA ASN A 312 7.25 23.82 -17.88
C ASN A 312 6.02 23.29 -18.65
N ALA A 313 4.88 23.99 -18.50
CA ALA A 313 3.61 23.66 -19.14
C ALA A 313 3.66 23.69 -20.68
N HIS A 314 4.50 24.55 -21.23
CA HIS A 314 4.64 24.70 -22.67
C HIS A 314 5.27 23.47 -23.33
N GLU A 315 6.16 22.77 -22.65
CA GLU A 315 6.77 21.52 -23.13
C GLU A 315 5.79 20.35 -23.06
N LEU A 316 4.94 20.29 -22.02
CA LEU A 316 3.85 19.30 -21.95
C LEU A 316 2.88 19.41 -23.13
N SER A 317 2.56 20.65 -23.56
CA SER A 317 1.66 20.86 -24.70
C SER A 317 2.28 20.47 -26.05
N ARG A 318 3.60 20.26 -26.11
CA ARG A 318 4.35 19.86 -27.30
C ARG A 318 4.71 18.37 -27.29
N ASP A 319 4.39 17.64 -26.22
CA ASP A 319 4.60 16.18 -26.18
C ASP A 319 3.61 15.52 -27.13
N ALA A 320 4.11 15.14 -28.32
CA ALA A 320 3.30 14.53 -29.37
C ALA A 320 2.64 13.23 -28.89
N VAL A 321 3.35 12.43 -28.09
CA VAL A 321 2.82 11.17 -27.53
C VAL A 321 1.66 11.43 -26.59
N LEU A 322 1.76 12.45 -25.73
CA LEU A 322 0.67 12.86 -24.85
C LEU A 322 -0.50 13.41 -25.66
N ALA A 323 -0.24 14.23 -26.68
CA ALA A 323 -1.26 14.80 -27.54
C ALA A 323 -2.03 13.72 -28.33
N ASP A 324 -1.33 12.81 -28.98
CA ASP A 324 -1.93 11.69 -29.73
C ASP A 324 -2.73 10.79 -28.81
N TYR A 325 -2.20 10.49 -27.63
CA TYR A 325 -2.91 9.68 -26.66
C TYR A 325 -4.18 10.35 -26.13
N LEU A 326 -4.11 11.65 -25.83
CA LEU A 326 -5.26 12.44 -25.43
C LEU A 326 -6.35 12.47 -26.50
N GLN A 327 -5.95 12.64 -27.75
CA GLN A 327 -6.85 12.63 -28.89
C GLN A 327 -7.57 11.29 -28.98
N TYR A 328 -6.83 10.20 -29.02
CA TYR A 328 -7.37 8.85 -29.05
C TYR A 328 -8.31 8.58 -27.86
N PHE A 329 -7.89 8.90 -26.64
CA PHE A 329 -8.66 8.66 -25.44
C PHE A 329 -9.98 9.45 -25.40
N LEU A 330 -9.95 10.72 -25.79
CA LEU A 330 -11.13 11.56 -25.80
C LEU A 330 -12.11 11.25 -26.94
N GLU A 331 -11.61 10.85 -28.08
CA GLU A 331 -12.42 10.42 -29.22
C GLU A 331 -13.11 9.08 -28.98
N THR A 332 -12.36 8.09 -28.49
CA THR A 332 -12.85 6.71 -28.36
C THR A 332 -13.58 6.45 -27.05
N GLU A 333 -13.05 6.94 -25.93
CA GLU A 333 -13.55 6.58 -24.59
C GLU A 333 -14.45 7.67 -23.99
N ALA A 334 -14.22 8.93 -24.29
CA ALA A 334 -15.03 10.03 -23.76
C ALA A 334 -16.09 10.53 -24.72
N GLY A 335 -16.17 10.00 -25.95
CA GLY A 335 -17.18 10.35 -26.96
C GLY A 335 -17.08 11.80 -27.42
N ALA A 336 -15.87 12.37 -27.48
CA ALA A 336 -15.64 13.78 -27.86
C ALA A 336 -14.78 13.91 -29.13
N PRO A 337 -15.31 13.52 -30.32
CA PRO A 337 -14.55 13.56 -31.56
C PRO A 337 -14.35 14.99 -32.11
N GLY A 338 -13.33 15.18 -32.92
CA GLY A 338 -13.20 16.27 -33.88
C GLY A 338 -12.55 17.57 -33.37
N ARG A 339 -11.79 17.55 -32.25
CA ARG A 339 -10.96 18.68 -31.81
C ARG A 339 -9.59 18.22 -31.38
N ASP A 340 -8.57 19.04 -31.62
CA ASP A 340 -7.26 18.82 -31.02
C ASP A 340 -7.32 19.16 -29.54
N TYR A 341 -6.95 18.18 -28.69
CA TYR A 341 -6.83 18.36 -27.26
C TYR A 341 -5.39 18.34 -26.84
N ARG A 342 -5.05 19.16 -25.86
CA ARG A 342 -3.70 19.19 -25.28
C ARG A 342 -3.79 19.42 -23.76
N ALA A 343 -2.74 19.05 -23.06
CA ALA A 343 -2.60 19.46 -21.67
C ALA A 343 -2.41 20.99 -21.64
N GLY A 344 -3.26 21.65 -20.89
CA GLY A 344 -3.15 23.08 -20.66
C GLY A 344 -2.05 23.40 -19.65
N GLU A 345 -2.16 24.57 -19.02
CA GLU A 345 -1.21 24.99 -17.99
C GLU A 345 -1.17 24.04 -16.81
N VAL A 346 0.03 23.83 -16.25
CA VAL A 346 0.22 23.07 -15.01
C VAL A 346 -0.24 23.91 -13.82
N LEU A 347 -1.34 23.51 -13.21
CA LEU A 347 -1.99 24.23 -12.12
C LEU A 347 -1.30 23.98 -10.77
N THR A 348 -0.79 22.76 -10.56
CA THR A 348 -0.08 22.37 -9.33
C THR A 348 0.73 21.11 -9.52
N THR A 349 1.58 20.79 -8.54
CA THR A 349 2.38 19.56 -8.51
C THR A 349 2.22 18.84 -7.18
N VAL A 350 1.73 17.60 -7.23
CA VAL A 350 1.59 16.71 -6.07
C VAL A 350 2.79 15.76 -6.02
N ARG A 351 3.70 15.95 -5.05
CA ARG A 351 4.84 15.04 -4.86
C ARG A 351 4.45 13.89 -3.94
N HIS A 352 4.82 12.68 -4.32
CA HIS A 352 4.58 11.49 -3.51
C HIS A 352 5.62 10.40 -3.80
N ALA A 353 5.76 9.45 -2.86
CA ALA A 353 6.57 8.26 -3.06
C ALA A 353 5.66 7.03 -3.18
N VAL A 354 5.99 6.13 -4.08
CA VAL A 354 5.28 4.85 -4.22
C VAL A 354 6.26 3.77 -4.65
N THR A 355 6.33 2.66 -3.87
CA THR A 355 7.28 1.57 -4.10
C THR A 355 8.72 2.08 -4.27
N LYS A 356 9.33 1.89 -5.43
CA LYS A 356 10.66 2.36 -5.78
C LYS A 356 10.69 3.75 -6.45
N TYR A 357 9.54 4.42 -6.62
CA TYR A 357 9.45 5.68 -7.34
C TYR A 357 9.23 6.88 -6.41
N ARG A 358 9.89 8.00 -6.72
CA ARG A 358 9.54 9.35 -6.25
C ARG A 358 8.88 10.08 -7.41
N VAL A 359 7.57 10.32 -7.30
CA VAL A 359 6.75 10.83 -8.39
C VAL A 359 6.44 12.31 -8.15
N ALA A 360 6.67 13.12 -9.18
CA ALA A 360 6.12 14.47 -9.31
C ALA A 360 4.89 14.38 -10.22
N LEU A 361 3.69 14.43 -9.63
CA LEU A 361 2.43 14.42 -10.36
C LEU A 361 2.03 15.86 -10.66
N ARG A 362 2.15 16.27 -11.90
CA ARG A 362 1.71 17.59 -12.39
C ARG A 362 0.23 17.52 -12.73
N VAL A 363 -0.54 18.47 -12.25
CA VAL A 363 -1.99 18.57 -12.52
C VAL A 363 -2.19 19.63 -13.59
N ALA A 364 -2.75 19.25 -14.71
CA ALA A 364 -3.05 20.18 -15.80
C ALA A 364 -4.54 20.08 -16.16
N ARG A 365 -5.16 21.20 -16.53
CA ARG A 365 -6.50 21.19 -17.09
C ARG A 365 -6.44 20.83 -18.57
N LEU A 366 -7.46 20.12 -19.07
CA LEU A 366 -7.59 19.90 -20.50
C LEU A 366 -7.87 21.23 -21.21
N ALA A 367 -7.15 21.48 -22.29
CA ALA A 367 -7.40 22.63 -23.17
C ALA A 367 -7.77 22.13 -24.56
N GLY A 368 -8.94 22.56 -25.05
CA GLY A 368 -9.33 22.37 -26.46
C GLY A 368 -8.75 23.49 -27.33
N THR A 369 -8.28 23.15 -28.53
CA THR A 369 -7.91 24.16 -29.54
C THR A 369 -9.05 24.36 -30.51
N SER A 370 -9.19 25.60 -31.05
CA SER A 370 -10.15 25.85 -32.14
C SER A 370 -9.80 25.04 -33.38
N PRO A 371 -10.83 24.61 -34.17
CA PRO A 371 -10.61 23.76 -35.32
C PRO A 371 -9.98 24.56 -36.44
N ALA A 372 -8.69 24.43 -36.68
CA ALA A 372 -8.06 24.72 -37.94
C ALA A 372 -6.57 24.41 -37.94
N VAL A 373 -6.19 23.17 -38.12
CA VAL A 373 -4.96 22.84 -38.86
C VAL A 373 -5.20 21.47 -39.47
N LYS A 374 -4.95 21.34 -40.80
CA LYS A 374 -5.02 20.07 -41.50
C LYS A 374 -4.13 19.05 -40.81
N ARG A 375 -4.69 17.89 -40.42
CA ARG A 375 -3.99 16.77 -39.83
C ARG A 375 -2.83 16.36 -40.73
N THR A 376 -1.63 16.34 -40.20
CA THR A 376 -0.63 15.34 -40.61
C THR A 376 -1.15 13.98 -40.16
N PRO A 377 -1.02 12.89 -40.98
CA PRO A 377 -1.46 11.56 -40.55
C PRO A 377 -0.88 11.24 -39.18
N SER A 378 -1.75 10.81 -38.23
CA SER A 378 -1.30 10.47 -36.90
C SER A 378 -0.45 9.21 -36.95
N LEU A 379 0.43 9.05 -35.99
CA LEU A 379 1.22 7.82 -35.84
C LEU A 379 0.31 6.58 -35.72
N PHE A 380 -0.95 6.75 -35.30
CA PHE A 380 -1.97 5.70 -35.22
C PHE A 380 -2.55 5.31 -36.58
N ASP A 381 -2.70 6.26 -37.52
CA ASP A 381 -3.18 5.95 -38.87
C ASP A 381 -2.18 5.04 -39.65
N ALA A 382 -0.90 5.10 -39.26
CA ALA A 382 0.14 4.21 -39.79
C ALA A 382 0.15 2.80 -39.19
N LEU A 383 -0.55 2.60 -38.04
CA LEU A 383 -0.56 1.33 -37.31
C LEU A 383 -1.79 0.45 -37.62
N GLU A 384 -2.83 1.01 -38.25
CA GLU A 384 -4.01 0.21 -38.66
C GLU A 384 -3.70 -0.75 -39.82
N SER A 385 -2.55 -0.62 -40.50
CA SER A 385 -2.14 -1.46 -41.59
C SER A 385 -1.21 -2.64 -41.19
N GLU A 386 -0.81 -2.79 -39.93
CA GLU A 386 -0.01 -3.93 -39.47
C GLU A 386 -0.71 -4.67 -38.29
N PRO A 387 -0.64 -6.02 -38.23
CA PRO A 387 -1.22 -6.78 -37.14
C PRO A 387 -0.54 -6.38 -35.83
N ALA A 388 -1.35 -6.03 -34.86
CA ALA A 388 -1.07 -5.43 -33.56
C ALA A 388 0.16 -5.96 -32.80
N ALA A 389 1.34 -5.40 -33.09
CA ALA A 389 2.40 -5.35 -32.10
C ALA A 389 2.16 -4.09 -31.23
N PRO A 390 2.25 -4.16 -29.90
CA PRO A 390 1.95 -3.03 -29.05
C PRO A 390 2.93 -1.88 -29.35
N PHE A 391 2.39 -0.71 -29.68
CA PHE A 391 3.07 0.55 -30.00
C PHE A 391 4.30 0.88 -29.13
N PHE A 392 4.28 0.43 -27.87
CA PHE A 392 5.37 0.62 -26.91
C PHE A 392 6.60 -0.28 -27.12
N ALA A 393 6.53 -1.29 -27.98
CA ALA A 393 7.67 -2.18 -28.22
C ALA A 393 8.75 -1.53 -29.13
N ARG A 394 8.39 -0.54 -29.95
CA ARG A 394 9.33 0.13 -30.89
C ARG A 394 10.10 1.31 -30.22
N SER A 395 9.57 1.93 -29.18
CA SER A 395 10.24 3.01 -28.43
C SER A 395 11.22 2.51 -27.37
N ALA A 396 11.20 1.21 -27.04
CA ALA A 396 12.02 0.63 -25.96
C ALA A 396 13.47 0.32 -26.36
N ALA A 397 13.88 0.59 -27.62
CA ALA A 397 15.20 0.18 -28.12
C ALA A 397 16.35 1.14 -27.79
N GLN A 398 16.10 2.34 -27.21
CA GLN A 398 17.18 3.27 -26.88
C GLN A 398 16.81 4.13 -25.64
N GLY A 399 16.96 3.60 -24.43
CA GLY A 399 16.90 4.39 -23.21
C GLY A 399 16.55 3.56 -21.97
N PRO A 400 16.91 4.02 -20.74
CA PRO A 400 16.61 3.30 -19.53
C PRO A 400 15.09 3.14 -19.39
N GLU A 401 14.65 1.95 -19.06
CA GLU A 401 13.30 1.43 -18.83
C GLU A 401 12.21 2.51 -18.60
N VAL A 402 11.73 3.13 -19.68
CA VAL A 402 10.65 4.12 -19.65
C VAL A 402 9.35 3.39 -19.32
N ALA A 403 8.67 3.91 -18.34
CA ALA A 403 7.35 3.57 -17.80
C ALA A 403 6.62 2.38 -18.44
N ARG A 404 6.35 1.38 -17.62
CA ARG A 404 5.59 0.19 -18.01
C ARG A 404 4.23 0.57 -18.60
N PRO A 405 3.85 0.02 -19.79
CA PRO A 405 2.62 0.36 -20.52
C PRO A 405 1.30 0.16 -19.74
N ARG A 406 1.35 -0.50 -18.58
CA ARG A 406 0.17 -0.85 -17.74
C ARG A 406 -0.41 0.31 -16.93
N GLU A 407 0.25 1.45 -16.91
CA GLU A 407 -0.17 2.58 -16.06
C GLU A 407 -0.95 3.67 -16.83
N VAL A 408 -0.93 3.61 -18.14
CA VAL A 408 -1.69 4.49 -19.03
C VAL A 408 -3.12 3.96 -19.18
N PRO A 409 -4.18 4.79 -19.14
CA PRO A 409 -5.54 4.34 -19.42
C PRO A 409 -5.61 3.66 -20.81
N ARG A 410 -6.37 2.57 -20.92
CA ARG A 410 -6.47 1.73 -22.12
C ARG A 410 -7.92 1.61 -22.54
N GLN A 411 -8.11 1.20 -23.80
CA GLN A 411 -9.42 0.78 -24.28
C GLN A 411 -10.03 -0.27 -23.35
N GLY A 412 -11.30 -0.05 -22.92
CA GLY A 412 -12.00 -0.89 -21.96
C GLY A 412 -11.76 -0.55 -20.48
N ASP A 413 -10.96 0.44 -20.14
CA ASP A 413 -10.88 0.95 -18.78
C ASP A 413 -12.21 1.59 -18.39
N LYS A 414 -12.66 1.36 -17.15
CA LYS A 414 -13.91 1.94 -16.65
C LYS A 414 -13.75 3.43 -16.43
N LEU A 415 -14.50 4.22 -17.18
CA LEU A 415 -14.62 5.67 -17.05
C LEU A 415 -15.87 6.03 -16.26
N ARG A 416 -15.83 7.15 -15.57
CA ARG A 416 -16.98 7.68 -14.85
C ARG A 416 -16.91 9.20 -14.79
N TRP A 417 -17.99 9.84 -15.21
CA TRP A 417 -18.23 11.24 -14.91
C TRP A 417 -18.79 11.35 -13.49
N VAL A 418 -18.16 12.19 -12.69
CA VAL A 418 -18.45 12.32 -11.27
C VAL A 418 -18.62 13.79 -10.91
N PRO A 419 -19.75 14.16 -10.28
CA PRO A 419 -19.90 15.48 -9.69
C PRO A 419 -18.80 15.77 -8.68
N LEU A 420 -18.29 17.00 -8.64
CA LEU A 420 -17.19 17.38 -7.73
C LEU A 420 -17.50 17.07 -6.27
N GLU A 421 -18.73 17.34 -5.84
CA GLU A 421 -19.22 17.05 -4.48
C GLU A 421 -19.20 15.55 -4.13
N SER A 422 -19.27 14.69 -5.14
CA SER A 422 -19.25 13.24 -4.95
C SER A 422 -17.84 12.64 -4.87
N LEU A 423 -16.79 13.42 -5.14
CA LEU A 423 -15.39 12.92 -5.10
C LEU A 423 -14.98 12.39 -3.73
N GLU A 424 -15.53 12.93 -2.65
CA GLU A 424 -15.22 12.46 -1.29
C GLU A 424 -15.77 11.07 -1.02
N SER A 425 -16.86 10.67 -1.67
CA SER A 425 -17.49 9.36 -1.47
C SER A 425 -16.74 8.22 -2.15
N LEU A 426 -15.93 8.50 -3.17
CA LEU A 426 -15.22 7.50 -3.97
C LEU A 426 -13.86 7.11 -3.34
N PRO A 427 -13.41 5.85 -3.50
CA PRO A 427 -12.06 5.44 -3.13
C PRO A 427 -11.06 5.96 -4.18
N LEU A 428 -10.33 7.02 -3.84
CA LEU A 428 -9.30 7.60 -4.70
C LEU A 428 -7.91 7.11 -4.30
N SER A 429 -6.96 7.13 -5.25
CA SER A 429 -5.56 7.01 -4.92
C SER A 429 -5.12 8.16 -4.00
N SER A 430 -4.13 7.95 -3.13
CA SER A 430 -3.67 9.03 -2.24
C SER A 430 -3.24 10.30 -3.00
N PRO A 431 -2.52 10.23 -4.13
CA PRO A 431 -2.29 11.42 -4.95
C PRO A 431 -3.57 11.93 -5.63
N GLY A 432 -4.47 11.04 -6.10
CA GLY A 432 -5.76 11.44 -6.67
C GLY A 432 -6.63 12.20 -5.67
N ARG A 433 -6.64 11.80 -4.39
CA ARG A 433 -7.33 12.54 -3.31
C ARG A 433 -6.78 13.95 -3.12
N ARG A 434 -5.47 14.16 -3.25
CA ARG A 434 -4.87 15.49 -3.18
C ARG A 434 -5.23 16.35 -4.40
N VAL A 435 -5.26 15.74 -5.59
CA VAL A 435 -5.73 16.39 -6.82
C VAL A 435 -7.19 16.80 -6.67
N ALA A 436 -8.06 15.90 -6.18
CA ALA A 436 -9.48 16.20 -5.95
C ALA A 436 -9.68 17.40 -5.01
N ARG A 437 -8.98 17.45 -3.88
CA ARG A 437 -9.04 18.59 -2.95
C ARG A 437 -8.57 19.89 -3.56
N PHE A 438 -7.51 19.84 -4.38
CA PHE A 438 -7.04 21.01 -5.11
C PHE A 438 -8.10 21.54 -6.08
N ILE A 439 -8.74 20.64 -6.87
CA ILE A 439 -9.75 21.01 -7.85
C ILE A 439 -10.99 21.63 -7.17
N VAL A 440 -11.51 20.99 -6.11
CA VAL A 440 -12.63 21.52 -5.33
C VAL A 440 -12.31 22.92 -4.82
N GLY A 441 -11.16 23.11 -4.16
CA GLY A 441 -10.75 24.42 -3.66
C GLY A 441 -10.42 25.47 -4.76
N ALA A 442 -10.22 25.06 -6.01
CA ALA A 442 -10.01 25.97 -7.14
C ALA A 442 -11.33 26.38 -7.81
N VAL A 443 -12.38 25.59 -7.70
CA VAL A 443 -13.72 25.88 -8.23
C VAL A 443 -14.52 26.77 -7.27
N ASP A 444 -14.26 26.65 -5.96
CA ASP A 444 -14.92 27.44 -4.90
C ASP A 444 -14.40 28.90 -4.81
N LYS A 445 -13.30 29.23 -5.51
CA LYS A 445 -12.73 30.58 -5.64
C LYS A 445 -13.17 31.26 -6.94
#